data_c7cd94d6968987747ae039659db9a784
#
_entry.id   c7cd94d6968987747ae039659db9a784
#
_cell.length_a   1.000
_cell.length_b   1.000
_cell.length_c   1.000
_cell.angle_alpha   90.00
_cell.angle_beta   90.00
_cell.angle_gamma   90.00
#
_symmetry.space_group_name_H-M   'P 1'
#
loop_
_entity.id
_entity.type
_entity.pdbx_description
1 polymer ?
#
loop_
_entity_poly.entity_id
_entity_poly.type
_entity_poly.pdbx_seq_one_letter_code
_entity_poly.pdbx_strand_id
1 'polypeptide(L)'
;MAIALFSAAVALAMAIFGPAIMHLAFGGNFDYPRGGLVMIAAGMGFYLSAATLNQAALAHAQAKQAAVVWAITAIAFVVWLLLPGFDDRVLQLEAGYLGAAGLLCALLYGLYRRSLTASAGAPTDRRS
;
A
#
# COMPACT_ATOMS: atom_id res chain seq x y z
N MET A 1 4.49 -10.35 -9.29
CA MET A 1 4.32 -11.65 -8.59
C MET A 1 5.23 -11.78 -7.36
N ALA A 2 6.55 -11.55 -7.45
CA ALA A 2 7.47 -11.73 -6.32
C ALA A 2 7.11 -10.89 -5.07
N ILE A 3 6.76 -9.60 -5.24
CA ILE A 3 6.39 -8.71 -4.13
C ILE A 3 5.09 -9.18 -3.45
N ALA A 4 4.09 -9.60 -4.22
CA ALA A 4 2.84 -10.11 -3.67
C ALA A 4 3.06 -11.41 -2.87
N LEU A 5 3.89 -12.31 -3.39
CA LEU A 5 4.24 -13.56 -2.72
C LEU A 5 5.02 -13.29 -1.42
N PHE A 6 5.99 -12.38 -1.47
CA PHE A 6 6.75 -11.95 -0.30
C PHE A 6 5.85 -11.31 0.75
N SER A 7 4.96 -10.40 0.35
CA SER A 7 4.01 -9.73 1.26
C SER A 7 3.05 -10.72 1.91
N ALA A 8 2.55 -11.69 1.14
CA ALA A 8 1.69 -12.75 1.68
C ALA A 8 2.45 -13.64 2.68
N ALA A 9 3.72 -13.98 2.40
CA ALA A 9 4.56 -14.74 3.31
C ALA A 9 4.83 -13.98 4.61
N VAL A 10 5.13 -12.66 4.52
CA VAL A 10 5.34 -11.80 5.70
C VAL A 10 4.05 -11.68 6.50
N ALA A 11 2.90 -11.45 5.85
CA ALA A 11 1.61 -11.37 6.54
C ALA A 11 1.28 -12.69 7.27
N LEU A 12 1.53 -13.84 6.64
CA LEU A 12 1.35 -15.15 7.26
C LEU A 12 2.30 -15.36 8.44
N ALA A 13 3.58 -15.01 8.28
CA ALA A 13 4.56 -15.07 9.36
C ALA A 13 4.15 -14.18 10.56
N MET A 14 3.66 -12.96 10.29
CA MET A 14 3.17 -12.07 11.34
C MET A 14 1.87 -12.58 12.00
N ALA A 15 1.01 -13.27 11.25
CA ALA A 15 -0.18 -13.89 11.83
C ALA A 15 0.17 -15.03 12.80
N ILE A 16 1.24 -15.79 12.50
CA ILE A 16 1.67 -16.96 13.28
C ILE A 16 2.56 -16.53 14.45
N PHE A 17 3.60 -15.75 14.16
CA PHE A 17 4.67 -15.41 15.11
C PHE A 17 4.53 -14.01 15.72
N GLY A 18 3.71 -13.13 15.16
CA GLY A 18 3.59 -11.74 15.60
C GLY A 18 3.30 -11.59 17.09
N PRO A 19 2.29 -12.29 17.67
CA PRO A 19 2.01 -12.21 19.10
C PRO A 19 3.18 -12.68 19.97
N ALA A 20 3.90 -13.73 19.56
CA ALA A 20 5.06 -14.22 20.29
C ALA A 20 6.23 -13.23 20.26
N ILE A 21 6.47 -12.60 19.11
CA ILE A 21 7.50 -11.57 18.94
C ILE A 21 7.16 -10.34 19.79
N MET A 22 5.89 -9.90 19.78
CA MET A 22 5.44 -8.75 20.56
C MET A 22 5.56 -9.03 22.06
N HIS A 23 5.18 -10.23 22.52
CA HIS A 23 5.33 -10.66 23.89
C HIS A 23 6.80 -10.70 24.33
N LEU A 24 7.70 -11.15 23.45
CA LEU A 24 9.14 -11.18 23.72
C LEU A 24 9.75 -9.78 23.75
N ALA A 25 9.32 -8.89 22.84
CA ALA A 25 9.90 -7.55 22.69
C ALA A 25 9.40 -6.55 23.74
N PHE A 26 8.13 -6.64 24.15
CA PHE A 26 7.46 -5.65 25.01
C PHE A 26 7.02 -6.21 26.38
N GLY A 27 7.31 -7.48 26.65
CA GLY A 27 6.94 -8.15 27.91
C GLY A 27 5.47 -8.59 27.95
N GLY A 28 5.12 -9.41 28.95
CA GLY A 28 3.86 -10.13 29.04
C GLY A 28 2.59 -9.30 29.25
N ASN A 29 2.67 -7.98 29.34
CA ASN A 29 1.53 -7.09 29.58
C ASN A 29 1.03 -6.40 28.30
N PHE A 30 1.57 -6.74 27.12
CA PHE A 30 1.21 -6.10 25.85
C PHE A 30 0.52 -7.09 24.93
N ASP A 31 -0.82 -7.20 25.07
CA ASP A 31 -1.64 -8.01 24.16
C ASP A 31 -2.06 -7.18 22.95
N TYR A 32 -1.33 -7.35 21.83
CA TYR A 32 -1.73 -6.77 20.56
C TYR A 32 -2.57 -7.77 19.75
N PRO A 33 -3.78 -7.39 19.28
CA PRO A 33 -4.65 -8.31 18.57
C PRO A 33 -4.00 -8.78 17.25
N ARG A 34 -4.05 -10.08 16.98
CA ARG A 34 -3.48 -10.68 15.75
C ARG A 34 -3.99 -10.03 14.47
N GLY A 35 -5.26 -9.59 14.49
CA GLY A 35 -5.89 -8.91 13.36
C GLY A 35 -5.16 -7.63 12.94
N GLY A 36 -4.77 -6.80 13.91
CA GLY A 36 -4.04 -5.56 13.65
C GLY A 36 -2.66 -5.81 13.03
N LEU A 37 -1.91 -6.81 13.53
CA LEU A 37 -0.61 -7.18 12.96
C LEU A 37 -0.74 -7.64 11.49
N VAL A 38 -1.78 -8.41 11.17
CA VAL A 38 -2.06 -8.84 9.79
C VAL A 38 -2.43 -7.64 8.91
N MET A 39 -3.25 -6.71 9.40
CA MET A 39 -3.62 -5.50 8.66
C MET A 39 -2.40 -4.63 8.35
N ILE A 40 -1.52 -4.42 9.32
CA ILE A 40 -0.27 -3.66 9.13
C ILE A 40 0.64 -4.36 8.12
N ALA A 41 0.84 -5.68 8.25
CA ALA A 41 1.68 -6.45 7.34
C ALA A 41 1.14 -6.44 5.90
N ALA A 42 -0.18 -6.57 5.71
CA ALA A 42 -0.83 -6.46 4.41
C ALA A 42 -0.70 -5.05 3.83
N GLY A 43 -0.92 -4.02 4.67
CA GLY A 43 -0.74 -2.62 4.28
C GLY A 43 0.69 -2.32 3.83
N MET A 44 1.70 -2.88 4.53
CA MET A 44 3.11 -2.77 4.12
C MET A 44 3.36 -3.42 2.75
N GLY A 45 2.73 -4.56 2.48
CA GLY A 45 2.78 -5.20 1.16
C GLY A 45 2.24 -4.32 0.03
N PHE A 46 1.10 -3.69 0.25
CA PHE A 46 0.53 -2.72 -0.70
C PHE A 46 1.43 -1.49 -0.85
N TYR A 47 1.99 -0.99 0.24
CA TYR A 47 2.90 0.14 0.20
C TYR A 47 4.17 -0.17 -0.61
N LEU A 48 4.80 -1.32 -0.42
CA LEU A 48 5.97 -1.75 -1.20
C LEU A 48 5.63 -1.92 -2.69
N SER A 49 4.46 -2.46 -3.00
CA SER A 49 3.97 -2.56 -4.37
C SER A 49 3.74 -1.17 -4.99
N ALA A 50 3.15 -0.25 -4.24
CA ALA A 50 2.96 1.14 -4.65
C ALA A 50 4.30 1.85 -4.88
N ALA A 51 5.29 1.64 -4.02
CA ALA A 51 6.64 2.19 -4.18
C ALA A 51 7.31 1.72 -5.48
N THR A 52 7.15 0.43 -5.82
CA THR A 52 7.65 -0.13 -7.09
C THR A 52 6.94 0.49 -8.31
N LEU A 53 5.61 0.64 -8.24
CA LEU A 53 4.82 1.29 -9.30
C LEU A 53 5.17 2.77 -9.44
N ASN A 54 5.49 3.44 -8.34
CA ASN A 54 5.95 4.82 -8.34
C ASN A 54 7.27 4.97 -9.11
N GLN A 55 8.23 4.06 -8.93
CA GLN A 55 9.47 4.06 -9.70
C GLN A 55 9.21 3.86 -11.19
N ALA A 56 8.28 2.98 -11.55
CA ALA A 56 7.86 2.80 -12.94
C ALA A 56 7.22 4.08 -13.52
N ALA A 57 6.37 4.77 -12.75
CA ALA A 57 5.77 6.04 -13.18
C ALA A 57 6.82 7.14 -13.41
N LEU A 58 7.84 7.22 -12.55
CA LEU A 58 8.97 8.15 -12.71
C LEU A 58 9.77 7.84 -13.98
N ALA A 59 10.05 6.55 -14.25
CA ALA A 59 10.74 6.12 -15.47
C ALA A 59 9.97 6.49 -16.74
N HIS A 60 8.65 6.57 -16.70
CA HIS A 60 7.77 6.99 -17.79
C HIS A 60 7.48 8.51 -17.80
N ALA A 61 8.28 9.33 -17.12
CA ALA A 61 8.12 10.78 -17.00
C ALA A 61 6.75 11.24 -16.45
N GLN A 62 6.09 10.41 -15.65
CA GLN A 62 4.78 10.67 -15.05
C GLN A 62 4.87 11.17 -13.60
N ALA A 63 5.95 11.86 -13.23
CA ALA A 63 6.22 12.33 -11.87
C ALA A 63 5.08 13.21 -11.31
N LYS A 64 4.50 14.10 -12.14
CA LYS A 64 3.37 14.95 -11.73
C LYS A 64 2.15 14.11 -11.33
N GLN A 65 1.78 13.15 -12.16
CA GLN A 65 0.63 12.28 -11.91
C GLN A 65 0.84 11.42 -10.66
N ALA A 66 2.04 10.86 -10.51
CA ALA A 66 2.41 10.13 -9.30
C ALA A 66 2.29 11.00 -8.04
N ALA A 67 2.81 12.23 -8.07
CA ALA A 67 2.70 13.18 -6.95
C ALA A 67 1.24 13.49 -6.58
N VAL A 68 0.37 13.69 -7.59
CA VAL A 68 -1.07 13.90 -7.37
C VAL A 68 -1.72 12.69 -6.71
N VAL A 69 -1.40 11.47 -7.16
CA VAL A 69 -1.91 10.24 -6.56
C VAL A 69 -1.51 10.13 -5.08
N TRP A 70 -0.26 10.44 -4.75
CA TRP A 70 0.22 10.47 -3.37
C TRP A 70 -0.54 11.51 -2.53
N ALA A 71 -0.73 12.72 -3.05
CA ALA A 71 -1.46 13.79 -2.37
C ALA A 71 -2.93 13.40 -2.10
N ILE A 72 -3.62 12.85 -3.11
CA ILE A 72 -5.01 12.38 -2.96
C ILE A 72 -5.11 11.30 -1.88
N THR A 73 -4.21 10.32 -1.91
CA THR A 73 -4.20 9.24 -0.92
C THR A 73 -3.92 9.74 0.48
N ALA A 74 -2.97 10.67 0.64
CA ALA A 74 -2.67 11.30 1.93
C ALA A 74 -3.87 12.06 2.49
N ILE A 75 -4.55 12.86 1.65
CA ILE A 75 -5.75 13.60 2.05
C ILE A 75 -6.86 12.62 2.45
N ALA A 76 -7.11 11.57 1.66
CA ALA A 76 -8.11 10.56 1.97
C ALA A 76 -7.82 9.86 3.32
N PHE A 77 -6.56 9.56 3.61
CA PHE A 77 -6.15 8.98 4.88
C PHE A 77 -6.40 9.95 6.07
N VAL A 78 -6.03 11.24 5.91
CA VAL A 78 -6.29 12.25 6.95
C VAL A 78 -7.78 12.41 7.19
N VAL A 79 -8.59 12.51 6.12
CA VAL A 79 -10.06 12.59 6.23
C VAL A 79 -10.61 11.36 6.97
N TRP A 80 -10.13 10.16 6.65
CA TRP A 80 -10.51 8.94 7.34
C TRP A 80 -10.24 9.01 8.85
N LEU A 81 -9.08 9.50 9.26
CA LEU A 81 -8.72 9.63 10.68
C LEU A 81 -9.55 10.68 11.42
N LEU A 82 -10.06 11.68 10.71
CA LEU A 82 -10.91 12.73 11.29
C LEU A 82 -12.38 12.31 11.43
N LEU A 83 -12.81 11.21 10.80
CA LEU A 83 -14.20 10.74 10.91
C LEU A 83 -14.49 10.28 12.36
N PRO A 84 -15.47 10.88 13.02
CA PRO A 84 -15.96 10.39 14.31
C PRO A 84 -16.84 9.16 14.05
N GLY A 85 -16.54 8.03 14.64
CA GLY A 85 -17.39 6.84 14.48
C GLY A 85 -16.74 5.53 14.86
N PHE A 86 -15.49 5.56 15.25
CA PHE A 86 -14.78 4.38 15.73
C PHE A 86 -14.50 4.54 17.24
N ASP A 87 -14.99 3.60 18.03
CA ASP A 87 -14.69 3.53 19.46
C ASP A 87 -13.23 3.13 19.69
N ASP A 88 -12.66 2.32 18.78
CA ASP A 88 -11.27 1.88 18.82
C ASP A 88 -10.41 2.67 17.80
N ARG A 89 -9.61 3.59 18.33
CA ARG A 89 -8.69 4.43 17.55
C ARG A 89 -7.57 3.63 16.91
N VAL A 90 -7.14 2.52 17.52
CA VAL A 90 -6.08 1.66 16.97
C VAL A 90 -6.61 0.95 15.74
N LEU A 91 -7.79 0.36 15.82
CA LEU A 91 -8.44 -0.29 14.69
C LEU A 91 -8.72 0.69 13.54
N GLN A 92 -9.13 1.92 13.86
CA GLN A 92 -9.33 2.98 12.87
C GLN A 92 -8.03 3.29 12.11
N LEU A 93 -6.90 3.39 12.82
CA LEU A 93 -5.59 3.65 12.24
C LEU A 93 -5.13 2.50 11.35
N GLU A 94 -5.26 1.25 11.83
CA GLU A 94 -4.85 0.04 11.10
C GLU A 94 -5.65 -0.14 9.80
N ALA A 95 -6.98 -0.02 9.89
CA ALA A 95 -7.87 -0.10 8.74
C ALA A 95 -7.62 1.05 7.75
N GLY A 96 -7.40 2.26 8.27
CA GLY A 96 -7.07 3.44 7.47
C GLY A 96 -5.75 3.26 6.73
N TYR A 97 -4.71 2.75 7.39
CA TYR A 97 -3.42 2.48 6.77
C TYR A 97 -3.52 1.43 5.66
N LEU A 98 -4.19 0.31 5.93
CA LEU A 98 -4.44 -0.73 4.94
C LEU A 98 -5.21 -0.19 3.73
N GLY A 99 -6.29 0.57 3.99
CA GLY A 99 -7.12 1.18 2.96
C GLY A 99 -6.36 2.20 2.11
N ALA A 100 -5.59 3.08 2.75
CA ALA A 100 -4.77 4.08 2.05
C ALA A 100 -3.67 3.42 1.20
N ALA A 101 -2.96 2.42 1.73
CA ALA A 101 -1.93 1.69 0.99
C ALA A 101 -2.53 0.93 -0.21
N GLY A 102 -3.69 0.31 -0.04
CA GLY A 102 -4.43 -0.35 -1.12
C GLY A 102 -4.89 0.63 -2.20
N LEU A 103 -5.45 1.76 -1.80
CA LEU A 103 -5.88 2.83 -2.71
C LEU A 103 -4.69 3.38 -3.51
N LEU A 104 -3.58 3.68 -2.83
CA LEU A 104 -2.35 4.15 -3.47
C LEU A 104 -1.85 3.15 -4.53
N CYS A 105 -1.78 1.87 -4.16
CA CYS A 105 -1.37 0.81 -5.06
C CYS A 105 -2.30 0.72 -6.29
N ALA A 106 -3.62 0.77 -6.10
CA ALA A 106 -4.61 0.70 -7.17
C ALA A 106 -4.51 1.89 -8.13
N LEU A 107 -4.37 3.11 -7.61
CA LEU A 107 -4.25 4.32 -8.41
C LEU A 107 -2.94 4.35 -9.23
N LEU A 108 -1.81 3.98 -8.62
CA LEU A 108 -0.53 3.90 -9.33
C LEU A 108 -0.53 2.78 -10.38
N TYR A 109 -1.18 1.65 -10.10
CA TYR A 109 -1.37 0.58 -11.08
C TYR A 109 -2.22 1.05 -12.27
N GLY A 110 -3.29 1.79 -12.00
CA GLY A 110 -4.12 2.41 -13.06
C GLY A 110 -3.32 3.38 -13.93
N LEU A 111 -2.45 4.19 -13.31
CA LEU A 111 -1.54 5.09 -14.03
C LEU A 111 -0.56 4.32 -14.91
N TYR A 112 0.05 3.26 -14.38
CA TYR A 112 0.95 2.38 -15.11
C TYR A 112 0.28 1.71 -16.31
N ARG A 113 -0.94 1.18 -16.14
CA ARG A 113 -1.70 0.57 -17.25
C ARG A 113 -1.98 1.57 -18.39
N ARG A 114 -2.33 2.81 -18.05
CA ARG A 114 -2.57 3.86 -19.06
C ARG A 114 -1.33 4.18 -19.86
N SER A 115 -0.14 4.17 -19.26
CA SER A 115 1.11 4.40 -19.98
C SER A 115 1.41 3.31 -21.00
N LEU A 116 1.12 2.05 -20.66
CA LEU A 116 1.32 0.92 -21.58
C LEU A 116 0.41 1.01 -22.81
N THR A 117 -0.86 1.36 -22.61
CA THR A 117 -1.80 1.52 -23.74
C THR A 117 -1.44 2.70 -24.66
N ALA A 118 -0.96 3.79 -24.08
CA ALA A 118 -0.50 4.95 -24.86
C ALA A 118 0.73 4.62 -25.72
N SER A 119 1.66 3.83 -25.20
CA SER A 119 2.86 3.40 -25.92
C SER A 119 2.55 2.40 -27.04
N ALA A 120 1.53 1.56 -26.87
CA ALA A 120 1.12 0.58 -27.88
C ALA A 120 0.37 1.21 -29.06
N GLY A 121 -0.22 2.39 -28.88
CA GLY A 121 -0.97 3.11 -29.92
C GLY A 121 -0.14 4.11 -30.74
N ALA A 122 1.15 4.29 -30.43
CA ALA A 122 2.02 5.17 -31.22
C ALA A 122 2.31 4.53 -32.60
N PRO A 123 1.97 5.19 -33.73
CA PRO A 123 2.30 4.67 -35.07
C PRO A 123 3.83 4.56 -35.17
N THR A 124 4.32 3.38 -35.57
CA THR A 124 5.71 3.22 -35.97
C THR A 124 5.88 3.98 -37.29
N ASP A 125 6.22 5.28 -37.19
CA ASP A 125 6.66 6.04 -38.35
C ASP A 125 8.00 5.43 -38.81
N ARG A 126 7.91 4.46 -39.71
CA ARG A 126 9.06 3.95 -40.45
C ARG A 126 9.50 5.06 -41.43
N ARG A 127 10.41 5.91 -40.99
CA ARG A 127 11.20 6.71 -41.90
C ARG A 127 12.12 5.76 -42.65
N SER A 128 11.70 5.43 -43.87
CA SER A 128 12.54 4.91 -44.94
C SER A 128 13.51 6.01 -45.43
#